data_3b4da910294652595251dd72e5c36210
#
_entry.id   3b4da910294652595251dd72e5c36210
#
_cell.length_a   1.000
_cell.length_b   1.000
_cell.length_c   1.000
_cell.angle_alpha   90.00
_cell.angle_beta   90.00
_cell.angle_gamma   90.00
#
_symmetry.space_group_name_H-M   'P 1'
#
loop_
_entity.id
_entity.type
_entity.pdbx_description
1 polymer ?
#
loop_
_entity_poly.entity_id
_entity_poly.type
_entity_poly.pdbx_seq_one_letter_code
_entity_poly.pdbx_strand_id
1 'polypeptide(L)'
;ADFTTISELGNEGVLVLLQESKGAERSGHTSPSHRISPKLLQVLETHENKRVFVSVYTQSVYRIQEIIDCCMANHRKMVFYTKELRDLVDRLKEIGYEVDPSLVIDPADFDNSMKDVVVIISGQGKSLFKTINNIANNELESIVFDQDDVIVVASPVVPGVENEFKSMENDMYKKEGEIIVLDKNVLSMHPSKEDLKMMIFLTKPKYYIPIKGEY
;
A
#
# COMPACT_ATOMS: atom_id res chain seq x y z
N ALA A 1 -1.36 -15.08 -12.67
CA ALA A 1 -2.12 -16.33 -12.60
C ALA A 1 -1.70 -17.24 -13.75
N ASP A 2 -1.66 -18.54 -13.52
CA ASP A 2 -1.43 -19.54 -14.56
C ASP A 2 -2.75 -19.81 -15.31
N PHE A 3 -3.00 -19.04 -16.34
CA PHE A 3 -4.21 -19.14 -17.14
C PHE A 3 -4.31 -20.45 -17.92
N THR A 4 -3.18 -21.07 -18.26
CA THR A 4 -3.13 -22.36 -18.97
C THR A 4 -3.73 -23.46 -18.10
N THR A 5 -3.20 -23.63 -16.90
CA THR A 5 -3.72 -24.63 -15.95
C THR A 5 -5.19 -24.38 -15.58
N ILE A 6 -5.59 -23.11 -15.39
CA ILE A 6 -7.00 -22.77 -15.11
C ILE A 6 -7.91 -23.16 -16.27
N SER A 7 -7.48 -22.91 -17.50
CA SER A 7 -8.25 -23.26 -18.70
C SER A 7 -8.35 -24.79 -18.92
N GLU A 8 -7.26 -25.51 -18.64
CA GLU A 8 -7.25 -26.97 -18.67
C GLU A 8 -8.26 -27.58 -17.69
N LEU A 9 -8.25 -27.09 -16.43
CA LEU A 9 -9.26 -27.47 -15.43
C LEU A 9 -10.69 -27.18 -15.91
N GLY A 10 -10.91 -26.04 -16.56
CA GLY A 10 -12.19 -25.69 -17.15
C GLY A 10 -12.64 -26.64 -18.26
N ASN A 11 -11.70 -27.19 -19.03
CA ASN A 11 -11.98 -28.19 -20.08
C ASN A 11 -12.23 -29.60 -19.49
N GLU A 12 -11.60 -29.93 -18.38
CA GLU A 12 -11.87 -31.16 -17.63
C GLU A 12 -13.26 -31.14 -16.98
N GLY A 13 -13.77 -29.97 -16.67
CA GLY A 13 -15.09 -29.74 -16.09
C GLY A 13 -15.05 -29.29 -14.62
N VAL A 14 -15.49 -28.10 -14.37
CA VAL A 14 -15.63 -27.51 -13.02
C VAL A 14 -17.09 -27.57 -12.59
N LEU A 15 -17.39 -28.33 -11.54
CA LEU A 15 -18.73 -28.43 -11.00
C LEU A 15 -19.17 -27.13 -10.31
N VAL A 16 -18.34 -26.60 -9.44
CA VAL A 16 -18.62 -25.40 -8.64
C VAL A 16 -17.41 -24.49 -8.61
N LEU A 17 -17.63 -23.21 -8.86
CA LEU A 17 -16.67 -22.14 -8.62
C LEU A 17 -17.16 -21.30 -7.43
N LEU A 18 -16.40 -21.31 -6.33
CA LEU A 18 -16.57 -20.36 -5.23
C LEU A 18 -15.57 -19.24 -5.44
N GLN A 19 -16.04 -18.04 -5.70
CA GLN A 19 -15.18 -16.91 -6.01
C GLN A 19 -15.55 -15.68 -5.18
N GLU A 20 -14.51 -14.98 -4.70
CA GLU A 20 -14.71 -13.68 -4.06
C GLU A 20 -15.35 -12.69 -5.04
N SER A 21 -16.40 -11.98 -4.60
CA SER A 21 -17.13 -11.00 -5.44
C SER A 21 -17.00 -9.54 -4.96
N LYS A 22 -16.18 -9.28 -3.95
CA LYS A 22 -16.04 -7.96 -3.31
C LYS A 22 -15.68 -6.82 -4.29
N GLY A 23 -15.02 -7.12 -5.41
CA GLY A 23 -14.67 -6.13 -6.42
C GLY A 23 -15.58 -6.11 -7.65
N ALA A 24 -16.74 -6.78 -7.62
CA ALA A 24 -17.63 -6.93 -8.77
C ALA A 24 -18.19 -5.59 -9.31
N GLU A 25 -18.29 -4.57 -8.49
CA GLU A 25 -18.75 -3.23 -8.87
C GLU A 25 -17.66 -2.41 -9.59
N ARG A 26 -16.40 -2.76 -9.42
CA ARG A 26 -15.29 -2.03 -10.02
C ARG A 26 -15.13 -2.41 -11.48
N SER A 27 -15.27 -1.44 -12.36
CA SER A 27 -15.04 -1.61 -13.80
C SER A 27 -13.55 -1.85 -14.10
N GLY A 28 -13.30 -2.55 -15.21
CA GLY A 28 -11.95 -2.84 -15.68
C GLY A 28 -11.28 -4.01 -14.96
N HIS A 29 -9.98 -4.07 -15.08
CA HIS A 29 -9.13 -5.09 -14.47
C HIS A 29 -8.39 -4.55 -13.26
N THR A 30 -8.13 -5.40 -12.28
CA THR A 30 -7.17 -5.13 -11.23
C THR A 30 -5.77 -5.14 -11.84
N SER A 31 -4.89 -4.25 -11.40
CA SER A 31 -3.51 -4.22 -11.92
C SER A 31 -2.87 -5.62 -11.83
N PRO A 32 -2.36 -6.19 -12.93
CA PRO A 32 -1.84 -7.55 -12.94
C PRO A 32 -0.69 -7.78 -11.96
N SER A 33 0.08 -6.74 -11.69
CA SER A 33 1.23 -6.80 -10.81
C SER A 33 0.91 -6.33 -9.39
N HIS A 34 -0.21 -5.64 -9.15
CA HIS A 34 -0.53 -4.94 -7.89
C HIS A 34 0.63 -4.07 -7.37
N ARG A 35 1.51 -3.63 -8.26
CA ARG A 35 2.75 -2.95 -7.91
C ARG A 35 2.55 -1.46 -7.82
N ILE A 36 3.06 -0.90 -6.73
CA ILE A 36 3.12 0.55 -6.52
C ILE A 36 4.47 1.12 -6.99
N SER A 37 5.47 0.27 -7.20
CA SER A 37 6.84 0.67 -7.52
C SER A 37 6.95 1.64 -8.68
N PRO A 38 6.26 1.51 -9.84
CA PRO A 38 6.43 2.46 -10.93
C PRO A 38 6.04 3.89 -10.52
N LYS A 39 4.96 4.02 -9.73
CA LYS A 39 4.52 5.33 -9.26
C LYS A 39 5.36 5.85 -8.12
N LEU A 40 5.75 4.98 -7.18
CA LEU A 40 6.59 5.36 -6.05
C LEU A 40 7.98 5.79 -6.51
N LEU A 41 8.61 5.06 -7.43
CA LEU A 41 9.89 5.45 -8.04
C LEU A 41 9.80 6.82 -8.69
N GLN A 42 8.76 7.06 -9.49
CA GLN A 42 8.52 8.39 -10.09
C GLN A 42 8.42 9.48 -9.01
N VAL A 43 7.72 9.22 -7.90
CA VAL A 43 7.62 10.18 -6.79
C VAL A 43 8.98 10.44 -6.16
N LEU A 44 9.76 9.39 -5.87
CA LEU A 44 11.08 9.52 -5.27
C LEU A 44 12.05 10.29 -6.17
N GLU A 45 12.01 10.06 -7.49
CA GLU A 45 12.83 10.78 -8.48
C GLU A 45 12.43 12.25 -8.62
N THR A 46 11.11 12.55 -8.63
CA THR A 46 10.64 13.93 -8.78
C THR A 46 10.76 14.76 -7.51
N HIS A 47 10.91 14.11 -6.35
CA HIS A 47 11.02 14.78 -5.05
C HIS A 47 12.38 14.49 -4.38
N GLU A 48 13.45 14.57 -5.17
CA GLU A 48 14.81 14.58 -4.63
C GLU A 48 14.95 15.71 -3.59
N ASN A 49 15.70 15.43 -2.52
CA ASN A 49 15.90 16.36 -1.41
C ASN A 49 14.64 16.73 -0.58
N LYS A 50 13.53 16.04 -0.78
CA LYS A 50 12.34 16.15 0.09
C LYS A 50 12.21 14.93 1.00
N ARG A 51 11.51 15.10 2.13
CA ARG A 51 11.03 13.96 2.91
C ARG A 51 9.76 13.40 2.23
N VAL A 52 9.71 12.10 2.09
CA VAL A 52 8.55 11.42 1.54
C VAL A 52 7.97 10.49 2.59
N PHE A 53 6.78 10.79 3.05
CA PHE A 53 6.03 9.92 3.95
C PHE A 53 5.25 8.89 3.14
N VAL A 54 5.36 7.62 3.48
CA VAL A 54 4.63 6.55 2.77
C VAL A 54 3.77 5.79 3.77
N SER A 55 2.46 5.83 3.59
CA SER A 55 1.54 5.08 4.42
C SER A 55 1.28 3.69 3.86
N VAL A 56 1.30 2.67 4.71
CA VAL A 56 1.05 1.28 4.31
C VAL A 56 0.33 0.51 5.41
N TYR A 57 -0.58 -0.41 5.05
CA TYR A 57 -1.14 -1.33 6.04
C TYR A 57 -0.11 -2.37 6.47
N THR A 58 -0.01 -2.61 7.78
CA THR A 58 0.96 -3.56 8.36
C THR A 58 0.82 -4.98 7.78
N GLN A 59 -0.39 -5.39 7.39
CA GLN A 59 -0.64 -6.70 6.78
C GLN A 59 -0.14 -6.82 5.33
N SER A 60 0.18 -5.69 4.69
CA SER A 60 0.60 -5.67 3.28
C SER A 60 2.11 -5.88 3.12
N VAL A 61 2.60 -7.06 3.55
CA VAL A 61 4.03 -7.40 3.57
C VAL A 61 4.70 -7.17 2.21
N TYR A 62 4.08 -7.62 1.12
CA TYR A 62 4.62 -7.39 -0.24
C TYR A 62 4.79 -5.91 -0.56
N ARG A 63 3.86 -5.07 -0.12
CA ARG A 63 3.93 -3.63 -0.36
C ARG A 63 4.99 -2.97 0.50
N ILE A 64 5.18 -3.44 1.74
CA ILE A 64 6.27 -3.00 2.60
C ILE A 64 7.61 -3.30 1.94
N GLN A 65 7.82 -4.52 1.44
CA GLN A 65 9.03 -4.87 0.72
C GLN A 65 9.19 -4.04 -0.56
N GLU A 66 8.13 -3.85 -1.32
CA GLU A 66 8.15 -3.03 -2.53
C GLU A 66 8.56 -1.56 -2.26
N ILE A 67 8.13 -0.99 -1.12
CA ILE A 67 8.57 0.35 -0.68
C ILE A 67 10.06 0.32 -0.35
N ILE A 68 10.52 -0.69 0.39
CA ILE A 68 11.93 -0.88 0.73
C ILE A 68 12.79 -1.02 -0.54
N ASP A 69 12.36 -1.84 -1.49
CA ASP A 69 13.05 -2.03 -2.77
C ASP A 69 13.16 -0.71 -3.56
N CYS A 70 12.11 0.11 -3.55
CA CYS A 70 12.15 1.44 -4.18
C CYS A 70 13.16 2.37 -3.48
N CYS A 71 13.23 2.34 -2.16
CA CYS A 71 14.21 3.11 -1.40
C CYS A 71 15.63 2.66 -1.71
N MET A 72 15.88 1.35 -1.75
CA MET A 72 17.19 0.80 -2.10
C MET A 72 17.60 1.15 -3.54
N ALA A 73 16.68 1.03 -4.49
CA ALA A 73 16.93 1.36 -5.90
C ALA A 73 17.30 2.84 -6.12
N ASN A 74 16.77 3.74 -5.30
CA ASN A 74 17.06 5.17 -5.34
C ASN A 74 18.12 5.61 -4.32
N HIS A 75 18.75 4.68 -3.61
CA HIS A 75 19.71 4.96 -2.55
C HIS A 75 19.18 5.93 -1.47
N ARG A 76 17.83 5.96 -1.27
CA ARG A 76 17.17 6.82 -0.29
C ARG A 76 17.23 6.19 1.09
N LYS A 77 17.60 6.98 2.08
CA LYS A 77 17.49 6.55 3.48
C LYS A 77 16.03 6.37 3.88
N MET A 78 15.77 5.44 4.80
CA MET A 78 14.42 5.11 5.24
C MET A 78 14.31 5.01 6.77
N VAL A 79 13.18 5.44 7.29
CA VAL A 79 12.81 5.32 8.70
C VAL A 79 11.57 4.45 8.82
N PHE A 80 11.64 3.37 9.58
CA PHE A 80 10.47 2.59 9.98
C PHE A 80 9.87 3.21 11.23
N TYR A 81 8.89 4.11 11.04
CA TYR A 81 8.43 4.97 12.12
C TYR A 81 7.76 4.22 13.27
N THR A 82 6.83 3.30 12.98
CA THR A 82 6.10 2.56 14.01
C THR A 82 6.89 1.36 14.53
N LYS A 83 6.76 1.07 15.83
CA LYS A 83 7.43 -0.09 16.43
C LYS A 83 6.99 -1.40 15.77
N GLU A 84 5.69 -1.55 15.50
CA GLU A 84 5.14 -2.73 14.86
C GLU A 84 5.78 -2.99 13.48
N LEU A 85 6.09 -1.92 12.75
CA LEU A 85 6.76 -2.04 11.45
C LEU A 85 8.20 -2.51 11.61
N ARG A 86 8.94 -1.96 12.58
CA ARG A 86 10.31 -2.41 12.87
C ARG A 86 10.35 -3.88 13.24
N ASP A 87 9.52 -4.29 14.20
CA ASP A 87 9.41 -5.68 14.65
C ASP A 87 9.01 -6.63 13.50
N LEU A 88 8.19 -6.15 12.56
CA LEU A 88 7.82 -6.89 11.36
C LEU A 88 8.99 -7.02 10.40
N VAL A 89 9.67 -5.91 10.08
CA VAL A 89 10.82 -5.90 9.16
C VAL A 89 11.95 -6.79 9.67
N ASP A 90 12.23 -6.80 10.97
CA ASP A 90 13.25 -7.68 11.54
C ASP A 90 12.88 -9.16 11.36
N ARG A 91 11.62 -9.53 11.58
CA ARG A 91 11.15 -10.90 11.28
C ARG A 91 11.19 -11.24 9.80
N LEU A 92 10.92 -10.27 8.92
CA LEU A 92 11.00 -10.49 7.48
C LEU A 92 12.43 -10.74 7.02
N LYS A 93 13.42 -10.07 7.60
CA LYS A 93 14.85 -10.35 7.34
C LYS A 93 15.23 -11.80 7.66
N GLU A 94 14.71 -12.36 8.78
CA GLU A 94 14.95 -13.75 9.18
C GLU A 94 14.47 -14.78 8.15
N ILE A 95 13.47 -14.43 7.34
CA ILE A 95 12.90 -15.30 6.29
C ILE A 95 13.33 -14.89 4.87
N GLY A 96 14.38 -14.07 4.75
CA GLY A 96 15.05 -13.79 3.48
C GLY A 96 14.56 -12.53 2.74
N TYR A 97 13.81 -11.63 3.39
CA TYR A 97 13.51 -10.31 2.82
C TYR A 97 14.74 -9.41 2.94
N GLU A 98 15.06 -8.72 1.86
CA GLU A 98 16.26 -7.88 1.78
C GLU A 98 15.99 -6.47 2.27
N VAL A 99 16.86 -5.99 3.14
CA VAL A 99 16.89 -4.58 3.61
C VAL A 99 18.36 -4.19 3.77
N ASP A 100 18.81 -3.16 3.05
CA ASP A 100 20.15 -2.63 3.23
C ASP A 100 20.24 -1.84 4.55
N PRO A 101 20.99 -2.35 5.56
CA PRO A 101 21.07 -1.69 6.87
C PRO A 101 21.68 -0.28 6.79
N SER A 102 22.52 -0.01 5.78
CA SER A 102 23.17 1.29 5.61
C SER A 102 22.21 2.41 5.24
N LEU A 103 21.02 2.04 4.70
CA LEU A 103 19.96 2.97 4.34
C LEU A 103 18.90 3.14 5.43
N VAL A 104 18.95 2.34 6.50
CA VAL A 104 17.99 2.43 7.60
C VAL A 104 18.47 3.42 8.65
N ILE A 105 17.64 4.39 9.00
CA ILE A 105 17.83 5.33 10.10
C ILE A 105 17.02 4.84 11.30
N ASP A 106 17.66 4.73 12.48
CA ASP A 106 16.91 4.48 13.71
C ASP A 106 16.00 5.69 14.01
N PRO A 107 14.73 5.48 14.39
CA PRO A 107 13.84 6.59 14.76
C PRO A 107 14.38 7.51 15.87
N ALA A 108 15.26 7.00 16.72
CA ALA A 108 15.93 7.82 17.75
C ALA A 108 16.98 8.79 17.16
N ASP A 109 17.55 8.45 16.00
CA ASP A 109 18.51 9.28 15.27
C ASP A 109 17.85 10.15 14.18
N PHE A 110 16.54 9.99 13.99
CA PHE A 110 15.80 10.78 13.01
C PHE A 110 15.64 12.23 13.48
N ASP A 111 15.99 13.16 12.61
CA ASP A 111 15.83 14.59 12.82
C ASP A 111 14.92 15.21 11.73
N ASN A 112 14.02 16.10 12.14
CA ASN A 112 13.07 16.75 11.23
C ASN A 112 13.73 17.65 10.17
N SER A 113 15.00 18.03 10.35
CA SER A 113 15.79 18.77 9.35
C SER A 113 16.32 17.89 8.21
N MET A 114 16.31 16.56 8.41
CA MET A 114 16.80 15.63 7.39
C MET A 114 15.97 15.76 6.12
N LYS A 115 16.64 15.82 4.99
CA LYS A 115 16.05 15.78 3.65
C LYS A 115 16.43 14.45 2.99
N ASP A 116 15.80 14.14 1.88
CA ASP A 116 16.07 12.92 1.12
C ASP A 116 15.86 11.61 1.92
N VAL A 117 14.83 11.60 2.76
CA VAL A 117 14.47 10.47 3.62
C VAL A 117 13.04 10.00 3.31
N VAL A 118 12.83 8.70 3.32
CA VAL A 118 11.49 8.08 3.25
C VAL A 118 11.06 7.65 4.65
N VAL A 119 9.98 8.23 5.15
CA VAL A 119 9.38 7.86 6.44
C VAL A 119 8.23 6.91 6.20
N ILE A 120 8.40 5.65 6.56
CA ILE A 120 7.39 4.61 6.34
C ILE A 120 6.53 4.49 7.60
N ILE A 121 5.23 4.77 7.44
CA ILE A 121 4.24 4.74 8.51
C ILE A 121 3.31 3.57 8.27
N SER A 122 3.27 2.62 9.20
CA SER A 122 2.35 1.49 9.11
C SER A 122 1.29 1.53 10.21
N GLY A 123 0.19 0.84 9.96
CA GLY A 123 -0.91 0.71 10.90
C GLY A 123 -2.05 -0.13 10.32
N GLN A 124 -3.18 -0.15 10.98
CA GLN A 124 -4.36 -0.89 10.55
C GLN A 124 -5.60 0.01 10.53
N GLY A 125 -6.37 -0.04 9.44
CA GLY A 125 -7.64 0.69 9.34
C GLY A 125 -7.53 2.15 9.81
N LYS A 126 -8.38 2.53 10.74
CA LYS A 126 -8.45 3.90 11.30
C LYS A 126 -7.16 4.35 11.99
N SER A 127 -6.44 3.44 12.64
CA SER A 127 -5.25 3.81 13.41
C SER A 127 -4.14 4.36 12.52
N LEU A 128 -4.00 3.86 11.29
CA LEU A 128 -3.03 4.37 10.34
C LEU A 128 -3.29 5.85 10.02
N PHE A 129 -4.52 6.17 9.58
CA PHE A 129 -4.87 7.55 9.21
C PHE A 129 -4.86 8.50 10.42
N LYS A 130 -5.23 8.00 11.62
CA LYS A 130 -5.10 8.76 12.86
C LYS A 130 -3.64 9.10 13.17
N THR A 131 -2.72 8.15 13.02
CA THR A 131 -1.28 8.41 13.23
C THR A 131 -0.77 9.49 12.28
N ILE A 132 -1.14 9.41 10.99
CA ILE A 132 -0.74 10.42 10.01
C ILE A 132 -1.38 11.78 10.35
N ASN A 133 -2.62 11.80 10.80
CA ASN A 133 -3.29 13.03 11.21
C ASN A 133 -2.61 13.68 12.42
N ASN A 134 -2.17 12.90 13.40
CA ASN A 134 -1.41 13.39 14.54
C ASN A 134 -0.07 13.99 14.11
N ILE A 135 0.60 13.39 13.11
CA ILE A 135 1.82 13.95 12.51
C ILE A 135 1.51 15.29 11.84
N ALA A 136 0.43 15.35 11.02
CA ALA A 136 0.01 16.57 10.35
C ALA A 136 -0.30 17.70 11.32
N ASN A 137 -0.90 17.39 12.46
CA ASN A 137 -1.26 18.38 13.48
C ASN A 137 -0.12 18.71 14.47
N ASN A 138 1.07 18.12 14.27
CA ASN A 138 2.22 18.27 15.18
C ASN A 138 1.90 17.81 16.61
N GLU A 139 1.06 16.78 16.76
CA GLU A 139 0.73 16.18 18.05
C GLU A 139 1.78 15.16 18.53
N LEU A 140 2.76 14.87 17.67
CA LEU A 140 3.87 13.96 17.95
C LEU A 140 5.18 14.77 17.97
N GLU A 141 5.88 14.76 19.11
CA GLU A 141 7.13 15.51 19.28
C GLU A 141 8.27 15.01 18.37
N SER A 142 8.26 13.72 18.05
CA SER A 142 9.35 13.06 17.31
C SER A 142 9.32 13.32 15.81
N ILE A 143 8.19 13.74 15.25
CA ILE A 143 8.04 13.94 13.80
C ILE A 143 7.03 15.04 13.50
N VAL A 144 7.45 15.97 12.67
CA VAL A 144 6.66 17.14 12.25
C VAL A 144 6.55 17.14 10.74
N PHE A 145 5.35 17.33 10.22
CA PHE A 145 5.08 17.50 8.79
C PHE A 145 5.12 18.99 8.44
N ASP A 146 5.79 19.34 7.35
CA ASP A 146 5.85 20.72 6.84
C ASP A 146 5.45 20.82 5.35
N GLN A 147 5.41 22.03 4.82
CA GLN A 147 4.97 22.31 3.45
C GLN A 147 5.88 21.71 2.36
N ASP A 148 7.13 21.40 2.68
CA ASP A 148 8.07 20.80 1.73
C ASP A 148 7.92 19.28 1.65
N ASP A 149 7.15 18.68 2.55
CA ASP A 149 6.99 17.24 2.63
C ASP A 149 5.96 16.72 1.62
N VAL A 150 6.14 15.46 1.26
CA VAL A 150 5.22 14.74 0.37
C VAL A 150 4.70 13.51 1.10
N ILE A 151 3.38 13.28 1.08
CA ILE A 151 2.80 12.04 1.56
C ILE A 151 2.26 11.20 0.42
N VAL A 152 2.69 9.94 0.36
CA VAL A 152 2.17 8.92 -0.55
C VAL A 152 1.25 7.99 0.23
N VAL A 153 -0.03 8.01 -0.10
CA VAL A 153 -1.01 7.09 0.48
C VAL A 153 -0.99 5.80 -0.32
N ALA A 154 -0.20 4.81 0.14
CA ALA A 154 -0.09 3.49 -0.45
C ALA A 154 -0.99 2.45 0.25
N SER A 155 -1.92 2.90 1.07
CA SER A 155 -2.94 2.10 1.74
C SER A 155 -4.32 2.43 1.17
N PRO A 156 -5.13 1.43 0.76
CA PRO A 156 -6.46 1.73 0.23
C PRO A 156 -7.38 2.29 1.32
N VAL A 157 -8.19 3.28 0.96
CA VAL A 157 -9.28 3.74 1.80
C VAL A 157 -10.39 2.69 1.75
N VAL A 158 -10.49 1.91 2.83
CA VAL A 158 -11.51 0.85 2.96
C VAL A 158 -12.75 1.38 3.66
N PRO A 159 -13.93 0.72 3.49
CA PRO A 159 -15.15 1.12 4.19
C PRO A 159 -14.94 1.28 5.71
N GLY A 160 -15.41 2.41 6.23
CA GLY A 160 -15.33 2.76 7.65
C GLY A 160 -14.08 3.55 8.08
N VAL A 161 -13.18 3.91 7.15
CA VAL A 161 -12.03 4.78 7.43
C VAL A 161 -12.08 6.11 6.67
N GLU A 162 -13.15 6.36 5.92
CA GLU A 162 -13.28 7.51 5.03
C GLU A 162 -13.17 8.84 5.77
N ASN A 163 -13.76 8.91 6.97
CA ASN A 163 -13.74 10.13 7.78
C ASN A 163 -12.34 10.45 8.29
N GLU A 164 -11.62 9.44 8.77
CA GLU A 164 -10.25 9.60 9.24
C GLU A 164 -9.33 9.99 8.08
N PHE A 165 -9.51 9.37 6.90
CA PHE A 165 -8.77 9.73 5.70
C PHE A 165 -9.05 11.17 5.27
N LYS A 166 -10.31 11.59 5.22
CA LYS A 166 -10.70 12.96 4.87
C LYS A 166 -10.20 13.99 5.87
N SER A 167 -10.21 13.67 7.17
CA SER A 167 -9.62 14.54 8.20
C SER A 167 -8.13 14.74 7.96
N MET A 168 -7.40 13.64 7.75
CA MET A 168 -5.97 13.66 7.42
C MET A 168 -5.69 14.49 6.15
N GLU A 169 -6.44 14.24 5.07
CA GLU A 169 -6.29 14.96 3.81
C GLU A 169 -6.48 16.48 4.00
N ASN A 170 -7.53 16.89 4.73
CA ASN A 170 -7.79 18.29 5.03
C ASN A 170 -6.69 18.95 5.87
N ASP A 171 -6.16 18.24 6.87
CA ASP A 171 -5.12 18.79 7.73
C ASP A 171 -3.76 18.91 6.99
N MET A 172 -3.47 17.97 6.08
CA MET A 172 -2.32 18.07 5.18
C MET A 172 -2.44 19.27 4.21
N TYR A 173 -3.61 19.50 3.61
CA TYR A 173 -3.83 20.66 2.75
C TYR A 173 -3.67 22.00 3.48
N LYS A 174 -4.07 22.07 4.77
CA LYS A 174 -3.83 23.26 5.61
C LYS A 174 -2.33 23.55 5.82
N LYS A 175 -1.51 22.52 5.74
CA LYS A 175 -0.04 22.62 5.85
C LYS A 175 0.63 22.90 4.50
N GLU A 176 -0.14 23.04 3.43
CA GLU A 176 0.35 23.20 2.05
C GLU A 176 1.25 22.05 1.57
N GLY A 177 1.21 20.90 2.27
CA GLY A 177 1.94 19.69 1.88
C GLY A 177 1.33 18.98 0.70
N GLU A 178 2.15 18.27 -0.06
CA GLU A 178 1.71 17.50 -1.22
C GLU A 178 1.19 16.12 -0.83
N ILE A 179 -0.02 15.76 -1.29
CA ILE A 179 -0.63 14.46 -1.06
C ILE A 179 -0.80 13.71 -2.38
N ILE A 180 -0.23 12.53 -2.45
CA ILE A 180 -0.33 11.62 -3.60
C ILE A 180 -1.07 10.36 -3.15
N VAL A 181 -2.33 10.24 -3.55
CA VAL A 181 -3.13 9.04 -3.27
C VAL A 181 -2.99 8.08 -4.44
N LEU A 182 -2.49 6.87 -4.17
CA LEU A 182 -2.35 5.87 -5.22
C LEU A 182 -3.73 5.31 -5.64
N ASP A 183 -3.85 4.96 -6.91
CA ASP A 183 -5.11 4.49 -7.51
C ASP A 183 -5.63 3.22 -6.81
N LYS A 184 -6.94 3.17 -6.58
CA LYS A 184 -7.60 2.02 -5.94
C LYS A 184 -7.39 0.71 -6.71
N ASN A 185 -7.31 0.76 -8.04
CA ASN A 185 -7.09 -0.43 -8.86
C ASN A 185 -5.67 -0.99 -8.69
N VAL A 186 -4.68 -0.13 -8.41
CA VAL A 186 -3.31 -0.53 -8.05
C VAL A 186 -3.26 -1.05 -6.62
N LEU A 187 -3.98 -0.41 -5.71
CA LEU A 187 -3.96 -0.76 -4.28
C LEU A 187 -4.80 -1.98 -3.93
N SER A 188 -5.82 -2.30 -4.72
CA SER A 188 -6.73 -3.40 -4.40
C SER A 188 -6.11 -4.76 -4.68
N MET A 189 -6.24 -5.66 -3.71
CA MET A 189 -5.94 -7.08 -3.86
C MET A 189 -7.18 -7.92 -4.23
N HIS A 190 -8.35 -7.28 -4.35
CA HIS A 190 -9.59 -7.94 -4.74
C HIS A 190 -9.79 -7.82 -6.24
N PRO A 191 -10.22 -8.90 -6.93
CA PRO A 191 -10.42 -8.89 -8.37
C PRO A 191 -11.50 -7.88 -8.77
N SER A 192 -11.29 -7.19 -9.87
CA SER A 192 -12.28 -6.30 -10.49
C SER A 192 -13.25 -7.08 -11.38
N LYS A 193 -14.25 -6.42 -11.90
CA LYS A 193 -15.34 -7.01 -12.68
C LYS A 193 -14.86 -7.91 -13.83
N GLU A 194 -13.89 -7.42 -14.59
CA GLU A 194 -13.41 -8.19 -15.76
C GLU A 194 -12.53 -9.37 -15.35
N ASP A 195 -11.81 -9.30 -14.21
CA ASP A 195 -11.06 -10.44 -13.68
C ASP A 195 -12.01 -11.56 -13.22
N LEU A 196 -13.11 -11.18 -12.57
CA LEU A 196 -14.15 -12.13 -12.15
C LEU A 196 -14.79 -12.84 -13.35
N LYS A 197 -15.14 -12.09 -14.39
CA LYS A 197 -15.68 -12.64 -15.65
C LYS A 197 -14.67 -13.57 -16.34
N MET A 198 -13.40 -13.17 -16.37
CA MET A 198 -12.33 -13.98 -16.96
C MET A 198 -12.21 -15.33 -16.25
N MET A 199 -12.27 -15.35 -14.92
CA MET A 199 -12.20 -16.59 -14.15
C MET A 199 -13.38 -17.51 -14.45
N ILE A 200 -14.60 -16.97 -14.52
CA ILE A 200 -15.81 -17.73 -14.92
C ILE A 200 -15.67 -18.26 -16.36
N PHE A 201 -15.16 -17.43 -17.27
CA PHE A 201 -14.95 -17.82 -18.67
C PHE A 201 -13.94 -18.95 -18.83
N LEU A 202 -12.83 -18.89 -18.09
CA LEU A 202 -11.79 -19.92 -18.17
C LEU A 202 -12.22 -21.24 -17.54
N THR A 203 -12.89 -21.19 -16.37
CA THR A 203 -13.28 -22.40 -15.63
C THR A 203 -14.59 -23.03 -16.11
N LYS A 204 -15.46 -22.26 -16.80
CA LYS A 204 -16.78 -22.72 -17.30
C LYS A 204 -17.58 -23.53 -16.26
N PRO A 205 -17.76 -23.02 -15.04
CA PRO A 205 -18.34 -23.83 -13.95
C PRO A 205 -19.82 -24.11 -14.21
N LYS A 206 -20.29 -25.29 -13.79
CA LYS A 206 -21.73 -25.60 -13.83
C LYS A 206 -22.53 -24.75 -12.83
N TYR A 207 -21.93 -24.45 -11.66
CA TYR A 207 -22.51 -23.61 -10.63
C TYR A 207 -21.48 -22.56 -10.19
N TYR A 208 -21.96 -21.30 -10.04
CA TYR A 208 -21.17 -20.21 -9.52
C TYR A 208 -21.72 -19.74 -8.18
N ILE A 209 -20.87 -19.66 -7.15
CA ILE A 209 -21.26 -19.21 -5.82
C ILE A 209 -20.36 -18.03 -5.45
N PRO A 210 -20.90 -16.78 -5.47
CA PRO A 210 -20.17 -15.63 -4.99
C PRO A 210 -19.98 -15.71 -3.47
N ILE A 211 -18.78 -15.40 -3.03
CA ILE A 211 -18.41 -15.32 -1.60
C ILE A 211 -17.79 -13.94 -1.33
N LYS A 212 -17.84 -13.48 -0.08
CA LYS A 212 -17.26 -12.18 0.31
C LYS A 212 -17.71 -10.98 -0.54
N GLY A 213 -18.96 -10.89 -0.88
CA GLY A 213 -19.55 -9.75 -1.57
C GLY A 213 -20.71 -9.18 -0.78
N GLU A 214 -21.10 -7.96 -1.12
CA GLU A 214 -22.37 -7.36 -0.69
C GLU A 214 -23.45 -7.71 -1.72
N TYR A 215 -24.72 -7.71 -1.26
CA TYR A 215 -25.87 -7.95 -2.13
C TYR A 215 -26.18 -6.73 -2.98
#